data_1ba43f3b948af0a1b7b62240cbe08142
#
_entry.id   1ba43f3b948af0a1b7b62240cbe08142
#
_cell.length_a   1.000
_cell.length_b   1.000
_cell.length_c   1.000
_cell.angle_alpha   90.00
_cell.angle_beta   90.00
_cell.angle_gamma   90.00
#
_symmetry.space_group_name_H-M   'P 1'
#
loop_
_entity.id
_entity.type
_entity.pdbx_description
1 polymer ?
#
loop_
_entity_poly.entity_id
_entity_poly.type
_entity_poly.pdbx_seq_one_letter_code
_entity_poly.pdbx_strand_id
1 'polypeptide(L)'
;MKKGKKIPVVRENIKMKKALKIISDKKLGVLIVNKKNGFTSGIVTDGDLKRIAQKYEKFDDLEIKKVMKKNPMSINEDTLAATALSIMNQKKITSLCVHKKNLSKKTIGIIHMHDILQSNIN
;
A
#
# COMPACT_ATOMS: atom_id res chain seq x y z
N MET A 1 -0.48 -6.28 -13.29
CA MET A 1 0.03 -6.05 -11.94
C MET A 1 0.98 -4.87 -11.95
N LYS A 2 0.76 -3.94 -11.05
CA LYS A 2 1.66 -2.79 -10.94
C LYS A 2 2.79 -3.11 -10.00
N LYS A 3 3.99 -3.13 -10.50
CA LYS A 3 5.16 -3.42 -9.69
C LYS A 3 6.35 -2.59 -10.14
N GLY A 4 7.34 -2.52 -9.27
CA GLY A 4 8.60 -1.90 -9.58
C GLY A 4 8.62 -0.40 -9.34
N LYS A 5 9.17 0.29 -10.28
CA LYS A 5 9.63 1.67 -10.17
C LYS A 5 8.57 2.72 -9.87
N LYS A 6 7.29 2.42 -10.07
CA LYS A 6 6.26 3.44 -9.94
C LYS A 6 5.48 3.38 -8.62
N ILE A 7 5.88 2.51 -7.73
CA ILE A 7 5.24 2.43 -6.43
C ILE A 7 5.83 3.52 -5.54
N PRO A 8 4.99 4.41 -4.96
CA PRO A 8 5.52 5.39 -4.03
C PRO A 8 5.92 4.70 -2.73
N VAL A 9 7.16 4.89 -2.33
CA VAL A 9 7.73 4.29 -1.12
C VAL A 9 8.34 5.40 -0.28
N VAL A 10 8.06 5.37 1.02
CA VAL A 10 8.65 6.33 1.97
C VAL A 10 9.16 5.59 3.19
N ARG A 11 9.95 6.29 4.01
CA ARG A 11 10.45 5.78 5.28
C ARG A 11 9.45 6.03 6.40
N GLU A 12 9.60 5.27 7.47
CA GLU A 12 8.69 5.33 8.62
C GLU A 12 8.62 6.69 9.30
N ASN A 13 9.67 7.47 9.20
CA ASN A 13 9.76 8.74 9.91
C ASN A 13 9.35 9.96 9.07
N ILE A 14 8.87 9.75 7.86
CA ILE A 14 8.37 10.87 7.06
C ILE A 14 7.13 11.45 7.72
N LYS A 15 6.97 12.75 7.64
CA LYS A 15 5.78 13.41 8.19
C LYS A 15 4.63 13.33 7.21
N MET A 16 3.42 13.28 7.75
CA MET A 16 2.21 13.13 6.94
C MET A 16 2.03 14.25 5.91
N LYS A 17 2.47 15.45 6.24
CA LYS A 17 2.42 16.57 5.29
C LYS A 17 3.10 16.22 3.97
N LYS A 18 4.30 15.63 4.06
CA LYS A 18 5.07 15.23 2.90
C LYS A 18 4.49 13.98 2.23
N ALA A 19 4.00 13.04 3.04
CA ALA A 19 3.39 11.82 2.53
C ALA A 19 2.15 12.13 1.69
N LEU A 20 1.32 13.05 2.14
CA LEU A 20 0.12 13.46 1.41
C LEU A 20 0.46 14.01 0.03
N LYS A 21 1.53 14.81 -0.04
CA LYS A 21 1.98 15.36 -1.32
C LYS A 21 2.42 14.26 -2.28
N ILE A 22 3.15 13.26 -1.77
CA ILE A 22 3.62 12.15 -2.59
C ILE A 22 2.44 11.32 -3.12
N ILE A 23 1.48 11.00 -2.28
CA ILE A 23 0.29 10.25 -2.69
C ILE A 23 -0.46 11.01 -3.78
N SER A 24 -0.65 12.31 -3.59
CA SER A 24 -1.34 13.15 -4.55
C SER A 24 -0.63 13.19 -5.89
N ASP A 25 0.70 13.35 -5.86
CA ASP A 25 1.48 13.47 -7.08
C ASP A 25 1.54 12.17 -7.87
N LYS A 26 1.60 11.04 -7.19
CA LYS A 26 1.70 9.73 -7.85
C LYS A 26 0.36 9.15 -8.27
N LYS A 27 -0.73 9.61 -7.68
CA LYS A 27 -2.10 9.20 -8.03
C LYS A 27 -2.34 7.68 -7.99
N LEU A 28 -1.64 6.97 -7.13
CA LEU A 28 -1.77 5.52 -7.03
C LEU A 28 -2.67 5.06 -5.89
N GLY A 29 -3.12 5.97 -5.05
CA GLY A 29 -4.04 5.64 -3.96
C GLY A 29 -3.43 4.83 -2.83
N VAL A 30 -2.14 4.56 -2.88
CA VAL A 30 -1.45 3.75 -1.88
C VAL A 30 0.00 4.25 -1.73
N LEU A 31 0.48 4.24 -0.50
CA LEU A 31 1.86 4.58 -0.19
C LEU A 31 2.45 3.45 0.64
N ILE A 32 3.58 2.92 0.20
CA ILE A 32 4.32 1.87 0.92
C ILE A 32 5.26 2.53 1.92
N VAL A 33 5.27 2.02 3.14
CA VAL A 33 6.17 2.52 4.19
C VAL A 33 7.21 1.45 4.47
N ASN A 34 8.47 1.81 4.33
CA ASN A 34 9.59 0.90 4.54
C ASN A 34 10.41 1.27 5.75
N LYS A 35 10.99 0.25 6.38
CA LYS A 35 12.03 0.42 7.38
C LYS A 35 13.33 0.79 6.69
N LYS A 36 14.32 1.22 7.49
CA LYS A 36 15.63 1.59 6.99
C LYS A 36 16.28 0.48 6.17
N ASN A 37 16.05 -0.78 6.54
CA ASN A 37 16.61 -1.94 5.83
C ASN A 37 15.85 -2.30 4.54
N GLY A 38 14.82 -1.54 4.18
CA GLY A 38 14.05 -1.80 2.97
C GLY A 38 12.87 -2.73 3.13
N PHE A 39 12.70 -3.31 4.31
CA PHE A 39 11.53 -4.16 4.57
C PHE A 39 10.28 -3.32 4.76
N THR A 40 9.15 -3.82 4.29
CA THR A 40 7.87 -3.13 4.41
C THR A 40 7.40 -3.13 5.85
N SER A 41 7.08 -1.96 6.37
CA SER A 41 6.53 -1.83 7.71
C SER A 41 5.04 -1.55 7.71
N GLY A 42 4.52 -0.94 6.66
CA GLY A 42 3.10 -0.64 6.59
C GLY A 42 2.70 -0.02 5.27
N ILE A 43 1.43 0.33 5.19
CA ILE A 43 0.88 1.04 4.03
C ILE A 43 -0.09 2.13 4.50
N VAL A 44 -0.29 3.11 3.63
CA VAL A 44 -1.34 4.11 3.81
C VAL A 44 -2.10 4.19 2.50
N THR A 45 -3.42 3.96 2.56
CA THR A 45 -4.31 4.04 1.40
C THR A 45 -5.16 5.30 1.49
N ASP A 46 -5.91 5.60 0.43
CA ASP A 46 -6.86 6.72 0.46
C ASP A 46 -7.88 6.54 1.57
N GLY A 47 -8.34 5.31 1.81
CA GLY A 47 -9.27 5.04 2.91
C GLY A 47 -8.64 5.32 4.27
N ASP A 48 -7.35 4.99 4.42
CA ASP A 48 -6.62 5.30 5.64
C ASP A 48 -6.50 6.80 5.86
N LEU A 49 -6.28 7.56 4.78
CA LEU A 49 -6.20 9.02 4.87
C LEU A 49 -7.49 9.62 5.38
N LYS A 50 -8.62 9.11 4.93
CA LYS A 50 -9.92 9.58 5.41
C LYS A 50 -10.08 9.32 6.90
N ARG A 51 -9.69 8.14 7.35
CA ARG A 51 -9.77 7.79 8.78
C ARG A 51 -8.85 8.67 9.62
N ILE A 52 -7.62 8.93 9.13
CA ILE A 52 -6.68 9.79 9.81
C ILE A 52 -7.22 11.19 9.95
N ALA A 53 -7.80 11.73 8.88
CA ALA A 53 -8.39 13.06 8.89
C ALA A 53 -9.56 13.17 9.87
N GLN A 54 -10.31 12.10 10.05
CA GLN A 54 -11.42 12.08 11.00
C GLN A 54 -10.96 11.94 12.45
N LYS A 55 -9.86 11.22 12.66
CA LYS A 55 -9.35 10.93 14.01
C LYS A 55 -8.52 12.07 14.59
N TYR A 56 -7.72 12.71 13.76
CA TYR A 56 -6.78 13.73 14.20
C TYR A 56 -7.19 15.10 13.66
N GLU A 57 -7.22 16.09 14.53
CA GLU A 57 -7.51 17.46 14.12
C GLU A 57 -6.37 18.03 13.27
N LYS A 58 -5.13 17.75 13.69
CA LYS A 58 -3.93 18.15 12.95
C LYS A 58 -3.02 16.95 12.83
N PHE A 59 -2.72 16.54 11.60
CA PHE A 59 -1.88 15.38 11.37
C PHE A 59 -0.62 15.66 10.53
N ASP A 60 -0.44 16.89 10.07
CA ASP A 60 0.68 17.23 9.18
C ASP A 60 2.04 16.86 9.77
N ASP A 61 2.22 17.04 11.07
CA ASP A 61 3.50 16.79 11.73
C ASP A 61 3.64 15.40 12.33
N LEU A 62 2.63 14.56 12.19
CA LEU A 62 2.72 13.16 12.63
C LEU A 62 3.60 12.37 11.69
N GLU A 63 4.46 11.52 12.26
CA GLU A 63 5.22 10.57 11.45
C GLU A 63 4.29 9.49 10.92
N ILE A 64 4.52 9.07 9.68
CA ILE A 64 3.65 8.11 9.02
C ILE A 64 3.55 6.78 9.78
N LYS A 65 4.60 6.38 10.49
CA LYS A 65 4.58 5.13 11.25
C LYS A 65 3.52 5.11 12.35
N LYS A 66 3.06 6.27 12.81
CA LYS A 66 2.04 6.36 13.84
C LYS A 66 0.63 6.15 13.32
N VAL A 67 0.42 6.34 12.03
CA VAL A 67 -0.91 6.32 11.43
C VAL A 67 -1.07 5.25 10.35
N MET A 68 0.02 4.67 9.89
CA MET A 68 -0.02 3.65 8.85
C MET A 68 -0.72 2.38 9.33
N LYS A 69 -1.21 1.61 8.38
CA LYS A 69 -1.68 0.26 8.66
C LYS A 69 -0.47 -0.67 8.68
N LYS A 70 -0.23 -1.30 9.83
CA LYS A 70 0.92 -2.19 10.01
C LYS A 70 0.65 -3.56 9.42
N ASN A 71 1.72 -4.25 9.05
CA ASN A 71 1.66 -5.64 8.56
C ASN A 71 0.65 -5.79 7.42
N PRO A 72 0.84 -5.06 6.31
CA PRO A 72 -0.11 -5.13 5.21
C PRO A 72 -0.15 -6.55 4.64
N MET A 73 -1.35 -6.95 4.19
CA MET A 73 -1.52 -8.24 3.54
C MET A 73 -0.66 -8.27 2.27
N SER A 74 0.03 -9.38 2.06
CA SER A 74 0.98 -9.50 0.96
C SER A 74 0.84 -10.86 0.29
N ILE A 75 1.06 -10.89 -1.02
CA ILE A 75 1.07 -12.12 -1.81
C ILE A 75 2.36 -12.17 -2.62
N ASN A 76 2.78 -13.39 -3.01
CA ASN A 76 3.96 -13.48 -3.85
C ASN A 76 3.58 -13.15 -5.31
N GLU A 77 4.58 -12.80 -6.09
CA GLU A 77 4.38 -12.32 -7.46
C GLU A 77 3.77 -13.37 -8.40
N ASP A 78 3.83 -14.65 -8.03
CA ASP A 78 3.28 -15.74 -8.84
C ASP A 78 1.83 -16.07 -8.47
N THR A 79 1.24 -15.37 -7.53
CA THR A 79 -0.14 -15.62 -7.12
C THR A 79 -1.09 -15.31 -8.27
N LEU A 80 -2.03 -16.22 -8.53
CA LEU A 80 -3.03 -16.02 -9.57
C LEU A 80 -3.95 -14.85 -9.22
N ALA A 81 -4.37 -14.13 -10.25
CA ALA A 81 -5.27 -12.98 -10.07
C ALA A 81 -6.56 -13.37 -9.35
N ALA A 82 -7.12 -14.53 -9.69
CA ALA A 82 -8.34 -15.02 -9.04
C ALA A 82 -8.13 -15.23 -7.54
N THR A 83 -6.97 -15.76 -7.15
CA THR A 83 -6.63 -15.96 -5.74
C THR A 83 -6.48 -14.63 -5.04
N ALA A 84 -5.79 -13.68 -5.66
CA ALA A 84 -5.63 -12.34 -5.11
C ALA A 84 -7.00 -11.67 -4.88
N LEU A 85 -7.88 -11.78 -5.85
CA LEU A 85 -9.23 -11.21 -5.75
C LEU A 85 -10.02 -11.85 -4.61
N SER A 86 -9.91 -13.16 -4.45
CA SER A 86 -10.56 -13.88 -3.37
C SER A 86 -10.07 -13.40 -2.00
N ILE A 87 -8.76 -13.20 -1.85
CA ILE A 87 -8.18 -12.70 -0.61
C ILE A 87 -8.72 -11.30 -0.31
N MET A 88 -8.75 -10.43 -1.31
CA MET A 88 -9.25 -9.07 -1.12
C MET A 88 -10.72 -9.06 -0.70
N ASN A 89 -11.54 -9.90 -1.31
CA ASN A 89 -12.95 -10.02 -0.95
C ASN A 89 -13.12 -10.55 0.47
N GLN A 90 -12.35 -11.56 0.83
CA GLN A 90 -12.41 -12.19 2.14
C GLN A 90 -11.98 -11.23 3.24
N LYS A 91 -10.92 -10.47 2.99
CA LYS A 91 -10.36 -9.53 3.97
C LYS A 91 -10.99 -8.14 3.89
N LYS A 92 -11.87 -7.91 2.93
CA LYS A 92 -12.54 -6.62 2.71
C LYS A 92 -11.54 -5.49 2.49
N ILE A 93 -10.54 -5.78 1.66
CA ILE A 93 -9.53 -4.80 1.25
C ILE A 93 -9.53 -4.74 -0.27
N THR A 94 -9.01 -3.64 -0.83
CA THR A 94 -9.04 -3.41 -2.27
C THR A 94 -7.66 -3.41 -2.91
N SER A 95 -6.62 -3.64 -2.10
CA SER A 95 -5.26 -3.71 -2.62
C SER A 95 -4.43 -4.68 -1.79
N LEU A 96 -3.41 -5.24 -2.41
CA LEU A 96 -2.47 -6.16 -1.78
C LEU A 96 -1.05 -5.75 -2.15
N CYS A 97 -0.14 -5.93 -1.21
CA CYS A 97 1.28 -5.83 -1.50
C CYS A 97 1.73 -7.07 -2.23
N VAL A 98 2.70 -6.93 -3.11
CA VAL A 98 3.27 -8.05 -3.87
C VAL A 98 4.75 -8.14 -3.54
N HIS A 99 5.21 -9.35 -3.25
CA HIS A 99 6.62 -9.62 -2.96
C HIS A 99 7.15 -10.74 -3.84
N LYS A 100 8.46 -10.83 -3.96
CA LYS A 100 9.10 -11.96 -4.64
C LYS A 100 8.98 -13.20 -3.77
N LYS A 101 8.97 -14.36 -4.41
CA LYS A 101 8.74 -15.65 -3.78
C LYS A 101 9.56 -15.87 -2.51
N ASN A 102 10.82 -15.45 -2.50
CA ASN A 102 11.73 -15.70 -1.37
C ASN A 102 12.01 -14.47 -0.53
N LEU A 103 11.28 -13.37 -0.76
CA LEU A 103 11.52 -12.09 -0.07
C LEU A 103 10.19 -11.49 0.38
N SER A 104 9.49 -12.20 1.25
CA SER A 104 8.13 -11.83 1.66
C SER A 104 8.04 -10.49 2.41
N LYS A 105 9.15 -10.04 3.00
CA LYS A 105 9.14 -8.80 3.78
C LYS A 105 9.39 -7.55 2.96
N LYS A 106 9.67 -7.69 1.67
CA LYS A 106 9.95 -6.56 0.80
C LYS A 106 8.92 -6.45 -0.30
N THR A 107 8.16 -5.37 -0.27
CA THR A 107 7.13 -5.12 -1.30
C THR A 107 7.80 -4.65 -2.59
N ILE A 108 7.48 -5.32 -3.69
CA ILE A 108 7.97 -4.97 -5.02
C ILE A 108 6.86 -4.43 -5.92
N GLY A 109 5.61 -4.54 -5.48
CA GLY A 109 4.49 -4.09 -6.29
C GLY A 109 3.23 -4.00 -5.47
N ILE A 110 2.21 -3.48 -6.12
CA ILE A 110 0.85 -3.36 -5.56
C ILE A 110 -0.11 -3.88 -6.60
N ILE A 111 -1.10 -4.64 -6.15
CA ILE A 111 -2.20 -5.04 -7.01
C ILE A 111 -3.49 -4.48 -6.44
N HIS A 112 -4.27 -3.79 -7.27
CA HIS A 112 -5.57 -3.25 -6.90
C HIS A 112 -6.68 -4.11 -7.46
N MET A 113 -7.75 -4.28 -6.70
CA MET A 113 -8.92 -5.01 -7.15
C MET A 113 -9.43 -4.49 -8.50
N HIS A 114 -9.46 -3.17 -8.64
CA HIS A 114 -9.91 -2.52 -9.87
C HIS A 114 -9.10 -2.98 -11.09
N ASP A 115 -7.78 -3.09 -10.95
CA ASP A 115 -6.90 -3.52 -12.05
C ASP A 115 -7.21 -4.96 -12.46
N ILE A 116 -7.48 -5.83 -11.49
CA ILE A 116 -7.83 -7.22 -11.80
C ILE A 116 -9.15 -7.29 -12.56
N LEU A 117 -10.16 -6.57 -12.06
CA LEU A 117 -11.49 -6.58 -12.66
C LEU A 117 -11.46 -6.04 -14.09
N GLN A 118 -10.66 -5.01 -14.35
CA GLN A 118 -10.50 -4.48 -15.69
C GLN A 118 -9.82 -5.47 -16.62
N SER A 119 -8.78 -6.16 -16.16
CA SER A 119 -8.05 -7.08 -17.00
C SER A 119 -8.87 -8.32 -17.35
N ASN A 120 -9.85 -8.68 -16.54
CA ASN A 120 -10.69 -9.85 -16.76
C ASN A 120 -11.88 -9.60 -17.68
N ILE A 121 -12.05 -8.38 -18.13
CA ILE A 121 -13.15 -8.06 -19.04
C ILE A 121 -12.90 -8.56 -20.45
N ASN A 122 -11.68 -8.84 -20.77
CA ASN A 122 -11.32 -9.28 -22.13
C ASN A 122 -11.60 -10.75 -22.35
#